data_f092db18e5eb48bacf3f0f3e3c47bff9
#
_entry.id   f092db18e5eb48bacf3f0f3e3c47bff9
#
_cell.length_a   1.000
_cell.length_b   1.000
_cell.length_c   1.000
_cell.angle_alpha   90.00
_cell.angle_beta   90.00
_cell.angle_gamma   90.00
#
_symmetry.space_group_name_H-M   'P 1'
#
loop_
_entity.id
_entity.type
_entity.pdbx_description
1 polymer ?
#
loop_
_entity_poly.entity_id
_entity_poly.type
_entity_poly.pdbx_seq_one_letter_code
_entity_poly.pdbx_strand_id
1 'polypeptide(L)'
;MSAIIGIITGLFVLFGANWMSGDSFVALMKPDAALIVFGGTAAALLVHADFSAIKNAFKHLSWLVKPPNTDAIKLIEEFQEWARIVRKDNSFLGLQEVAANISDRFLEISIESLLANTPGDEIRDLLYRVGDVEDREFLLSGEIWEAAGGYAPTIGVLGAVLGLIHVMLRLNHPSELGGGIATAFVATVYGVGSANLIFFPLGHRLKMIAGGRTVYREIATEGFLLLREKTNPRRIRSSLEQMLESRRRAALVEKEEKAQETPELATATGSSI
;
A
#
# COMPACT_ATOMS: atom_id res chain seq x y z
N MET A 1 -2.11 11.98 4.38
CA MET A 1 -1.93 13.40 4.00
C MET A 1 -0.63 13.63 3.23
N SER A 2 0.56 13.19 3.72
CA SER A 2 1.87 13.38 3.04
C SER A 2 1.93 12.85 1.60
N ALA A 3 1.35 11.68 1.31
CA ALA A 3 1.36 11.10 -0.04
C ALA A 3 0.64 11.98 -1.08
N ILE A 4 -0.52 12.52 -0.71
CA ILE A 4 -1.29 13.41 -1.59
C ILE A 4 -0.52 14.71 -1.85
N ILE A 5 0.07 15.29 -0.80
CA ILE A 5 0.91 16.49 -0.94
C ILE A 5 2.10 16.20 -1.87
N GLY A 6 2.76 15.06 -1.70
CA GLY A 6 3.88 14.64 -2.57
C GLY A 6 3.48 14.52 -4.04
N ILE A 7 2.36 13.88 -4.34
CA ILE A 7 1.84 13.74 -5.72
C ILE A 7 1.52 15.13 -6.31
N ILE A 8 0.82 15.98 -5.56
CA ILE A 8 0.46 17.34 -6.02
C ILE A 8 1.74 18.16 -6.27
N THR A 9 2.72 18.10 -5.37
CA THR A 9 3.99 18.81 -5.52
C THR A 9 4.75 18.31 -6.75
N GLY A 10 4.84 16.98 -6.97
CA GLY A 10 5.49 16.40 -8.14
C GLY A 10 4.84 16.83 -9.45
N LEU A 11 3.51 16.80 -9.52
CA LEU A 11 2.78 17.30 -10.68
C LEU A 11 2.99 18.81 -10.88
N PHE A 12 2.96 19.60 -9.79
CA PHE A 12 3.18 21.04 -9.85
C PHE A 12 4.59 21.38 -10.38
N VAL A 13 5.62 20.64 -9.98
CA VAL A 13 7.00 20.82 -10.48
C VAL A 13 7.07 20.52 -11.97
N LEU A 14 6.49 19.41 -12.45
CA LEU A 14 6.48 19.06 -13.87
C LEU A 14 5.75 20.11 -14.73
N PHE A 15 4.55 20.48 -14.31
CA PHE A 15 3.75 21.48 -15.04
C PHE A 15 4.33 22.88 -14.89
N GLY A 16 4.88 23.23 -13.74
CA GLY A 16 5.52 24.52 -13.49
C GLY A 16 6.79 24.72 -14.33
N ALA A 17 7.62 23.69 -14.45
CA ALA A 17 8.79 23.72 -15.32
C ALA A 17 8.43 23.95 -16.78
N ASN A 18 7.39 23.27 -17.28
CA ASN A 18 6.89 23.46 -18.64
C ASN A 18 6.36 24.90 -18.85
N TRP A 19 5.66 25.47 -17.87
CA TRP A 19 5.18 26.85 -17.97
C TRP A 19 6.33 27.86 -17.98
N MET A 20 7.37 27.67 -17.17
CA MET A 20 8.54 28.54 -17.17
C MET A 20 9.29 28.53 -18.50
N SER A 21 9.23 27.44 -19.27
CA SER A 21 9.80 27.32 -20.62
C SER A 21 9.00 28.06 -21.68
N GLY A 22 7.85 28.63 -21.35
CA GLY A 22 6.97 29.34 -22.27
C GLY A 22 6.12 28.44 -23.17
N ASP A 23 6.15 27.12 -22.93
CA ASP A 23 5.42 26.15 -23.72
C ASP A 23 3.95 26.04 -23.31
N SER A 24 3.08 25.80 -24.30
CA SER A 24 1.66 25.61 -24.04
C SER A 24 1.38 24.26 -23.39
N PHE A 25 0.59 24.23 -22.32
CA PHE A 25 0.07 23.00 -21.71
C PHE A 25 -0.65 22.07 -22.72
N VAL A 26 -1.23 22.65 -23.76
CA VAL A 26 -1.92 21.90 -24.82
C VAL A 26 -0.96 20.96 -25.56
N ALA A 27 0.32 21.30 -25.65
CA ALA A 27 1.33 20.44 -26.26
C ALA A 27 1.53 19.12 -25.50
N LEU A 28 1.35 19.13 -24.18
CA LEU A 28 1.41 17.92 -23.32
C LEU A 28 0.08 17.16 -23.29
N MET A 29 -1.03 17.75 -23.72
CA MET A 29 -2.33 17.07 -23.76
C MET A 29 -2.50 16.29 -25.06
N LYS A 30 -2.02 15.06 -25.10
CA LYS A 30 -2.12 14.13 -26.23
C LYS A 30 -3.03 12.95 -25.88
N PRO A 31 -4.31 12.94 -26.32
CA PRO A 31 -5.26 11.87 -26.00
C PRO A 31 -4.83 10.50 -26.50
N ASP A 32 -4.20 10.43 -27.67
CA ASP A 32 -3.63 9.23 -28.27
C ASP A 32 -2.51 8.64 -27.41
N ALA A 33 -1.57 9.46 -26.94
CA ALA A 33 -0.52 9.04 -26.01
C ALA A 33 -1.11 8.54 -24.66
N ALA A 34 -2.10 9.27 -24.12
CA ALA A 34 -2.78 8.88 -22.88
C ALA A 34 -3.51 7.55 -23.02
N LEU A 35 -4.21 7.33 -24.14
CA LEU A 35 -4.91 6.08 -24.41
C LEU A 35 -3.94 4.89 -24.49
N ILE A 36 -2.80 5.06 -25.17
CA ILE A 36 -1.80 4.00 -25.27
C ILE A 36 -1.23 3.68 -23.89
N VAL A 37 -0.79 4.68 -23.12
CA VAL A 37 -0.11 4.46 -21.83
C VAL A 37 -1.08 3.96 -20.78
N PHE A 38 -2.14 4.67 -20.51
CA PHE A 38 -3.08 4.28 -19.44
C PHE A 38 -3.97 3.11 -19.83
N GLY A 39 -4.44 3.06 -21.08
CA GLY A 39 -5.20 1.93 -21.61
C GLY A 39 -4.36 0.66 -21.66
N GLY A 40 -3.14 0.74 -22.16
CA GLY A 40 -2.19 -0.39 -22.19
C GLY A 40 -1.81 -0.86 -20.79
N THR A 41 -1.55 0.06 -19.84
CA THR A 41 -1.26 -0.29 -18.44
C THR A 41 -2.48 -0.97 -17.79
N ALA A 42 -3.68 -0.46 -18.02
CA ALA A 42 -4.90 -1.08 -17.51
C ALA A 42 -5.13 -2.48 -18.10
N ALA A 43 -4.89 -2.65 -19.40
CA ALA A 43 -4.98 -3.96 -20.05
C ALA A 43 -3.95 -4.95 -19.48
N ALA A 44 -2.71 -4.52 -19.26
CA ALA A 44 -1.67 -5.34 -18.64
C ALA A 44 -2.06 -5.75 -17.20
N LEU A 45 -2.65 -4.85 -16.41
CA LEU A 45 -3.15 -5.17 -15.07
C LEU A 45 -4.30 -6.17 -15.10
N LEU A 46 -5.22 -6.10 -16.07
CA LEU A 46 -6.31 -7.06 -16.22
C LEU A 46 -5.83 -8.47 -16.58
N VAL A 47 -4.67 -8.57 -17.22
CA VAL A 47 -4.00 -9.86 -17.47
C VAL A 47 -3.21 -10.33 -16.24
N HIS A 48 -2.66 -9.39 -15.46
CA HIS A 48 -1.81 -9.66 -14.31
C HIS A 48 -2.59 -10.15 -13.08
N ALA A 49 -3.78 -9.61 -12.84
CA ALA A 49 -4.54 -9.82 -11.61
C ALA A 49 -6.04 -9.96 -11.87
N ASP A 50 -6.73 -10.67 -10.96
CA ASP A 50 -8.18 -10.79 -10.99
C ASP A 50 -8.87 -9.44 -10.83
N PHE A 51 -10.00 -9.27 -11.48
CA PHE A 51 -10.79 -8.03 -11.43
C PHE A 51 -11.18 -7.64 -10.00
N SER A 52 -11.45 -8.62 -9.13
CA SER A 52 -11.74 -8.39 -7.71
C SER A 52 -10.55 -7.77 -6.97
N ALA A 53 -9.34 -8.22 -7.24
CA ALA A 53 -8.11 -7.69 -6.64
C ALA A 53 -7.84 -6.26 -7.11
N ILE A 54 -8.03 -5.96 -8.40
CA ILE A 54 -7.93 -4.60 -8.94
C ILE A 54 -8.95 -3.68 -8.28
N LYS A 55 -10.21 -4.11 -8.15
CA LYS A 55 -11.26 -3.34 -7.48
C LYS A 55 -10.90 -3.05 -6.03
N ASN A 56 -10.35 -4.03 -5.30
CA ASN A 56 -9.91 -3.85 -3.92
C ASN A 56 -8.72 -2.89 -3.83
N ALA A 57 -7.77 -2.94 -4.78
CA ALA A 57 -6.66 -1.99 -4.84
C ALA A 57 -7.15 -0.54 -4.99
N PHE A 58 -8.18 -0.29 -5.80
CA PHE A 58 -8.81 1.03 -5.89
C PHE A 58 -9.57 1.42 -4.61
N LYS A 59 -10.30 0.49 -3.98
CA LYS A 59 -11.01 0.71 -2.71
C LYS A 59 -10.03 1.12 -1.61
N HIS A 60 -8.88 0.47 -1.53
CA HIS A 60 -7.87 0.75 -0.50
C HIS A 60 -7.14 2.09 -0.70
N LEU A 61 -7.30 2.78 -1.84
CA LEU A 61 -6.84 4.17 -1.98
C LEU A 61 -7.48 5.11 -0.94
N SER A 62 -8.67 4.77 -0.45
CA SER A 62 -9.31 5.50 0.64
C SER A 62 -8.44 5.58 1.91
N TRP A 63 -7.54 4.61 2.12
CA TRP A 63 -6.61 4.58 3.26
C TRP A 63 -5.51 5.64 3.20
N LEU A 64 -5.27 6.23 2.04
CA LEU A 64 -4.37 7.37 1.93
C LEU A 64 -4.93 8.59 2.68
N VAL A 65 -6.27 8.67 2.78
CA VAL A 65 -7.00 9.75 3.47
C VAL A 65 -7.38 9.31 4.88
N LYS A 66 -7.97 8.11 5.02
CA LYS A 66 -8.42 7.52 6.28
C LYS A 66 -7.79 6.13 6.46
N PRO A 67 -6.54 6.06 6.97
CA PRO A 67 -5.91 4.77 7.22
C PRO A 67 -6.69 3.99 8.29
N PRO A 68 -6.66 2.65 8.24
CA PRO A 68 -7.18 1.82 9.32
C PRO A 68 -6.40 2.09 10.61
N ASN A 69 -6.99 1.74 11.75
CA ASN A 69 -6.31 1.89 13.02
C ASN A 69 -5.08 0.97 13.09
N THR A 70 -3.92 1.58 13.33
CA THR A 70 -2.62 0.91 13.48
C THR A 70 -1.89 1.37 14.75
N ASP A 71 -2.61 2.05 15.66
CA ASP A 71 -2.04 2.55 16.90
C ASP A 71 -1.95 1.40 17.95
N ALA A 72 -0.84 0.68 17.89
CA ALA A 72 -0.54 -0.40 18.80
C ALA A 72 -0.38 0.07 20.25
N ILE A 73 0.08 1.31 20.49
CA ILE A 73 0.26 1.85 21.84
C ILE A 73 -1.12 2.03 22.48
N LYS A 74 -2.03 2.68 21.78
CA LYS A 74 -3.41 2.86 22.25
C LYS A 74 -4.09 1.50 22.49
N LEU A 75 -3.89 0.53 21.60
CA LEU A 75 -4.42 -0.82 21.77
C LEU A 75 -3.89 -1.49 23.04
N ILE A 76 -2.60 -1.33 23.37
CA ILE A 76 -2.01 -1.88 24.61
C ILE A 76 -2.67 -1.25 25.85
N GLU A 77 -2.97 0.04 25.83
CA GLU A 77 -3.69 0.72 26.91
C GLU A 77 -5.13 0.18 27.03
N GLU A 78 -5.83 -0.02 25.92
CA GLU A 78 -7.16 -0.64 25.88
C GLU A 78 -7.13 -2.07 26.47
N PHE A 79 -6.14 -2.91 26.12
CA PHE A 79 -5.98 -4.22 26.71
C PHE A 79 -5.75 -4.19 28.23
N GLN A 80 -5.02 -3.19 28.72
CA GLN A 80 -4.83 -3.03 30.15
C GLN A 80 -6.16 -2.72 30.87
N GLU A 81 -7.05 -1.93 30.23
CA GLU A 81 -8.36 -1.62 30.76
C GLU A 81 -9.31 -2.83 30.71
N TRP A 82 -9.34 -3.51 29.57
CA TRP A 82 -10.13 -4.76 29.41
C TRP A 82 -9.72 -5.83 30.41
N ALA A 83 -8.43 -5.95 30.69
CA ALA A 83 -7.94 -6.88 31.70
C ALA A 83 -8.41 -6.51 33.13
N ARG A 84 -8.56 -5.22 33.45
CA ARG A 84 -9.14 -4.78 34.74
C ARG A 84 -10.62 -5.18 34.83
N ILE A 85 -11.40 -4.98 33.75
CA ILE A 85 -12.82 -5.38 33.67
C ILE A 85 -12.95 -6.88 33.88
N VAL A 86 -12.24 -7.69 33.09
CA VAL A 86 -12.30 -9.16 33.18
C VAL A 86 -11.93 -9.68 34.57
N ARG A 87 -10.95 -9.08 35.22
CA ARG A 87 -10.49 -9.53 36.55
C ARG A 87 -11.43 -9.12 37.67
N LYS A 88 -12.08 -7.93 37.55
CA LYS A 88 -13.03 -7.45 38.57
C LYS A 88 -14.20 -8.41 38.71
N ASP A 89 -14.76 -8.85 37.59
CA ASP A 89 -15.96 -9.68 37.56
C ASP A 89 -15.63 -11.17 37.41
N ASN A 90 -14.37 -11.51 37.28
CA ASN A 90 -13.85 -12.84 36.94
C ASN A 90 -14.54 -13.46 35.71
N SER A 91 -15.06 -12.64 34.82
CA SER A 91 -15.89 -13.00 33.66
C SER A 91 -15.54 -12.14 32.44
N PHE A 92 -15.74 -12.69 31.24
CA PHE A 92 -15.62 -11.94 29.98
C PHE A 92 -16.87 -11.13 29.67
N LEU A 93 -18.00 -11.33 30.38
CA LEU A 93 -19.27 -10.65 30.10
C LEU A 93 -19.16 -9.12 30.17
N GLY A 94 -18.26 -8.59 31.01
CA GLY A 94 -18.00 -7.15 31.04
C GLY A 94 -17.44 -6.57 29.74
N LEU A 95 -16.96 -7.41 28.82
CA LEU A 95 -16.50 -6.99 27.51
C LEU A 95 -17.64 -6.83 26.46
N GLN A 96 -18.89 -7.17 26.80
CA GLN A 96 -20.02 -6.98 25.87
C GLN A 96 -20.25 -5.51 25.49
N GLU A 97 -20.11 -4.59 26.45
CA GLU A 97 -20.19 -3.15 26.16
C GLU A 97 -19.03 -2.67 25.28
N VAL A 98 -17.84 -3.25 25.46
CA VAL A 98 -16.68 -2.97 24.62
C VAL A 98 -16.92 -3.45 23.20
N ALA A 99 -17.43 -4.68 23.03
CA ALA A 99 -17.76 -5.26 21.73
C ALA A 99 -18.75 -4.39 20.94
N ALA A 100 -19.79 -3.88 21.63
CA ALA A 100 -20.82 -3.05 21.01
C ALA A 100 -20.30 -1.71 20.45
N ASN A 101 -19.17 -1.21 20.96
CA ASN A 101 -18.58 0.07 20.57
C ASN A 101 -17.34 -0.06 19.66
N ILE A 102 -16.87 -1.27 19.41
CA ILE A 102 -15.72 -1.51 18.52
C ILE A 102 -16.15 -1.48 17.06
N SER A 103 -15.45 -0.68 16.26
CA SER A 103 -15.66 -0.60 14.80
C SER A 103 -14.72 -1.52 14.02
N ASP A 104 -13.71 -2.08 14.68
CA ASP A 104 -12.71 -2.93 14.08
C ASP A 104 -13.18 -4.39 14.06
N ARG A 105 -13.42 -4.92 12.86
CA ARG A 105 -13.93 -6.28 12.65
C ARG A 105 -13.06 -7.37 13.28
N PHE A 106 -11.73 -7.19 13.24
CA PHE A 106 -10.80 -8.16 13.82
C PHE A 106 -10.94 -8.20 15.35
N LEU A 107 -11.02 -7.04 16.01
CA LEU A 107 -11.22 -6.95 17.46
C LEU A 107 -12.61 -7.45 17.85
N GLU A 108 -13.63 -7.17 17.05
CA GLU A 108 -14.99 -7.67 17.26
C GLU A 108 -15.02 -9.21 17.33
N ILE A 109 -14.50 -9.89 16.29
CA ILE A 109 -14.40 -11.35 16.23
C ILE A 109 -13.61 -11.90 17.43
N SER A 110 -12.54 -11.20 17.83
CA SER A 110 -11.70 -11.61 18.96
C SER A 110 -12.46 -11.56 20.28
N ILE A 111 -13.22 -10.50 20.54
CA ILE A 111 -14.03 -10.37 21.76
C ILE A 111 -15.19 -11.37 21.75
N GLU A 112 -15.86 -11.57 20.62
CA GLU A 112 -16.92 -12.58 20.50
C GLU A 112 -16.39 -13.98 20.83
N SER A 113 -15.16 -14.31 20.41
CA SER A 113 -14.52 -15.58 20.75
C SER A 113 -14.26 -15.73 22.25
N LEU A 114 -13.88 -14.64 22.94
CA LEU A 114 -13.77 -14.65 24.41
C LEU A 114 -15.12 -14.81 25.10
N LEU A 115 -16.15 -14.11 24.63
CA LEU A 115 -17.51 -14.20 25.17
C LEU A 115 -18.11 -15.60 24.98
N ALA A 116 -17.80 -16.27 23.85
CA ALA A 116 -18.16 -17.65 23.60
C ALA A 116 -17.34 -18.66 24.43
N ASN A 117 -16.41 -18.18 25.25
CA ASN A 117 -15.49 -19.01 26.05
C ASN A 117 -14.67 -20.00 25.23
N THR A 118 -14.31 -19.63 24.00
CA THR A 118 -13.50 -20.44 23.07
C THR A 118 -12.12 -20.74 23.70
N PRO A 119 -11.57 -21.97 23.55
CA PRO A 119 -10.20 -22.30 23.98
C PRO A 119 -9.15 -21.39 23.37
N GLY A 120 -8.04 -21.14 24.08
CA GLY A 120 -7.02 -20.19 23.64
C GLY A 120 -6.29 -20.60 22.34
N ASP A 121 -6.09 -21.89 22.13
CA ASP A 121 -5.53 -22.46 20.90
C ASP A 121 -6.46 -22.25 19.70
N GLU A 122 -7.76 -22.46 19.87
CA GLU A 122 -8.75 -22.20 18.83
C GLU A 122 -8.87 -20.68 18.50
N ILE A 123 -8.82 -19.81 19.52
CA ILE A 123 -8.77 -18.37 19.32
C ILE A 123 -7.54 -18.00 18.50
N ARG A 124 -6.38 -18.51 18.88
CA ARG A 124 -5.12 -18.27 18.16
C ARG A 124 -5.25 -18.65 16.68
N ASP A 125 -5.69 -19.86 16.40
CA ASP A 125 -5.84 -20.36 15.03
C ASP A 125 -6.86 -19.57 14.21
N LEU A 126 -7.97 -19.17 14.84
CA LEU A 126 -8.98 -18.32 14.20
C LEU A 126 -8.39 -16.96 13.81
N LEU A 127 -7.74 -16.28 14.76
CA LEU A 127 -7.21 -14.93 14.55
C LEU A 127 -6.05 -14.92 13.55
N TYR A 128 -5.20 -15.94 13.54
CA TYR A 128 -4.18 -16.08 12.51
C TYR A 128 -4.79 -16.27 11.12
N ARG A 129 -5.82 -17.13 10.97
CA ARG A 129 -6.49 -17.30 9.67
C ARG A 129 -7.16 -16.03 9.18
N VAL A 130 -7.89 -15.33 10.05
CA VAL A 130 -8.56 -14.07 9.72
C VAL A 130 -7.52 -13.00 9.34
N GLY A 131 -6.44 -12.90 10.13
CA GLY A 131 -5.36 -11.95 9.89
C GLY A 131 -4.62 -12.21 8.58
N ASP A 132 -4.27 -13.47 8.28
CA ASP A 132 -3.54 -13.85 7.05
C ASP A 132 -4.34 -13.50 5.78
N VAL A 133 -5.66 -13.75 5.78
CA VAL A 133 -6.52 -13.40 4.64
C VAL A 133 -6.53 -11.88 4.40
N GLU A 134 -6.74 -11.10 5.45
CA GLU A 134 -6.74 -9.64 5.33
C GLU A 134 -5.37 -9.09 4.94
N ASP A 135 -4.27 -9.63 5.50
CA ASP A 135 -2.91 -9.19 5.19
C ASP A 135 -2.56 -9.42 3.73
N ARG A 136 -2.92 -10.59 3.19
CA ARG A 136 -2.71 -10.89 1.76
C ARG A 136 -3.49 -9.94 0.87
N GLU A 137 -4.75 -9.66 1.17
CA GLU A 137 -5.57 -8.73 0.39
C GLU A 137 -4.97 -7.32 0.38
N PHE A 138 -4.46 -6.87 1.52
CA PHE A 138 -3.88 -5.53 1.66
C PHE A 138 -2.52 -5.41 0.96
N LEU A 139 -1.66 -6.42 1.08
CA LEU A 139 -0.38 -6.46 0.37
C LEU A 139 -0.59 -6.51 -1.14
N LEU A 140 -1.51 -7.37 -1.60
CA LEU A 140 -1.85 -7.49 -3.02
C LEU A 140 -2.34 -6.15 -3.61
N SER A 141 -3.08 -5.36 -2.84
CA SER A 141 -3.49 -4.03 -3.27
C SER A 141 -2.31 -3.09 -3.53
N GLY A 142 -1.26 -3.15 -2.73
CA GLY A 142 -0.02 -2.42 -2.95
C GLY A 142 0.74 -2.94 -4.18
N GLU A 143 0.81 -4.26 -4.35
CA GLU A 143 1.48 -4.92 -5.48
C GLU A 143 0.85 -4.57 -6.83
N ILE A 144 -0.46 -4.45 -6.90
CA ILE A 144 -1.17 -4.02 -8.11
C ILE A 144 -0.73 -2.61 -8.56
N TRP A 145 -0.59 -1.68 -7.62
CA TRP A 145 -0.10 -0.33 -7.92
C TRP A 145 1.38 -0.33 -8.33
N GLU A 146 2.21 -1.16 -7.71
CA GLU A 146 3.61 -1.34 -8.12
C GLU A 146 3.70 -1.98 -9.52
N ALA A 147 2.87 -2.98 -9.82
CA ALA A 147 2.79 -3.57 -11.15
C ALA A 147 2.40 -2.53 -12.22
N ALA A 148 1.41 -1.65 -11.91
CA ALA A 148 1.08 -0.51 -12.78
C ALA A 148 2.30 0.39 -13.02
N GLY A 149 3.08 0.67 -11.96
CA GLY A 149 4.33 1.42 -12.04
C GLY A 149 5.39 0.75 -12.91
N GLY A 150 5.45 -0.58 -12.90
CA GLY A 150 6.35 -1.36 -13.76
C GLY A 150 5.92 -1.35 -15.23
N TYR A 151 4.62 -1.47 -15.51
CA TYR A 151 4.12 -1.50 -16.88
C TYR A 151 4.08 -0.13 -17.57
N ALA A 152 3.72 0.93 -16.86
CA ALA A 152 3.50 2.24 -17.45
C ALA A 152 4.71 2.80 -18.24
N PRO A 153 5.98 2.74 -17.77
CA PRO A 153 7.13 3.22 -18.52
C PRO A 153 7.38 2.41 -19.79
N THR A 154 7.27 1.08 -19.72
CA THR A 154 7.51 0.21 -20.88
C THR A 154 6.46 0.39 -21.96
N ILE A 155 5.20 0.57 -21.55
CA ILE A 155 4.09 0.92 -22.48
C ILE A 155 4.28 2.35 -23.02
N GLY A 156 4.83 3.28 -22.22
CA GLY A 156 5.22 4.60 -22.65
C GLY A 156 6.27 4.57 -23.80
N VAL A 157 7.27 3.69 -23.67
CA VAL A 157 8.25 3.45 -24.74
C VAL A 157 7.58 2.85 -25.98
N LEU A 158 6.66 1.88 -25.81
CA LEU A 158 5.87 1.35 -26.93
C LEU A 158 5.07 2.45 -27.63
N GLY A 159 4.44 3.34 -26.86
CA GLY A 159 3.73 4.51 -27.40
C GLY A 159 4.63 5.46 -28.18
N ALA A 160 5.88 5.66 -27.72
CA ALA A 160 6.88 6.45 -28.42
C ALA A 160 7.24 5.83 -29.78
N VAL A 161 7.47 4.51 -29.81
CA VAL A 161 7.75 3.79 -31.06
C VAL A 161 6.59 3.90 -32.05
N LEU A 162 5.36 3.72 -31.58
CA LEU A 162 4.15 3.88 -32.42
C LEU A 162 4.03 5.29 -32.97
N GLY A 163 4.32 6.31 -32.16
CA GLY A 163 4.35 7.71 -32.62
C GLY A 163 5.38 7.95 -33.71
N LEU A 164 6.59 7.39 -33.56
CA LEU A 164 7.66 7.51 -34.57
C LEU A 164 7.31 6.74 -35.86
N ILE A 165 6.71 5.57 -35.79
CA ILE A 165 6.21 4.85 -36.98
C ILE A 165 5.21 5.74 -37.74
N HIS A 166 4.30 6.41 -37.03
CA HIS A 166 3.34 7.32 -37.64
C HIS A 166 4.04 8.49 -38.37
N VAL A 167 5.10 9.05 -37.79
CA VAL A 167 5.94 10.08 -38.44
C VAL A 167 6.59 9.54 -39.69
N MET A 168 7.16 8.34 -39.68
CA MET A 168 7.82 7.73 -40.84
C MET A 168 6.85 7.48 -42.00
N LEU A 169 5.59 7.16 -41.72
CA LEU A 169 4.56 6.97 -42.76
C LEU A 169 4.11 8.27 -43.37
N ARG A 170 4.43 9.43 -42.75
CA ARG A 170 3.98 10.77 -43.21
C ARG A 170 5.14 11.69 -43.61
N LEU A 171 6.31 11.15 -43.96
CA LEU A 171 7.46 11.96 -44.37
C LEU A 171 7.19 12.94 -45.56
N ASN A 172 6.24 12.59 -46.42
CA ASN A 172 5.83 13.42 -47.53
C ASN A 172 4.95 14.65 -47.13
N HIS A 173 4.57 14.72 -45.82
CA HIS A 173 3.75 15.83 -45.28
C HIS A 173 4.44 16.46 -44.06
N PRO A 174 5.45 17.35 -44.27
CA PRO A 174 6.25 17.92 -43.20
C PRO A 174 5.45 18.62 -42.09
N SER A 175 4.29 19.20 -42.44
CA SER A 175 3.38 19.88 -41.49
C SER A 175 2.78 18.92 -40.44
N GLU A 176 2.73 17.60 -40.68
CA GLU A 176 2.13 16.61 -39.81
C GLU A 176 3.17 15.90 -38.95
N LEU A 177 4.47 16.03 -39.23
CA LEU A 177 5.54 15.35 -38.53
C LEU A 177 5.62 15.78 -37.05
N GLY A 178 5.44 17.08 -36.78
CA GLY A 178 5.50 17.63 -35.42
C GLY A 178 4.48 16.98 -34.44
N GLY A 179 3.28 16.68 -34.96
CA GLY A 179 2.24 16.01 -34.17
C GLY A 179 2.61 14.61 -33.70
N GLY A 180 3.16 13.79 -34.61
CA GLY A 180 3.60 12.41 -34.30
C GLY A 180 4.81 12.37 -33.37
N ILE A 181 5.80 13.27 -33.60
CA ILE A 181 6.96 13.41 -32.72
C ILE A 181 6.53 13.81 -31.32
N ALA A 182 5.63 14.79 -31.19
CA ALA A 182 5.09 15.21 -29.90
C ALA A 182 4.39 14.06 -29.17
N THR A 183 3.55 13.26 -29.87
CA THR A 183 2.89 12.08 -29.29
C THR A 183 3.91 11.07 -28.75
N ALA A 184 5.01 10.81 -29.48
CA ALA A 184 6.06 9.90 -29.05
C ALA A 184 6.72 10.35 -27.72
N PHE A 185 7.11 11.62 -27.61
CA PHE A 185 7.71 12.14 -26.39
C PHE A 185 6.72 12.19 -25.23
N VAL A 186 5.49 12.64 -25.46
CA VAL A 186 4.44 12.73 -24.42
C VAL A 186 4.07 11.36 -23.90
N ALA A 187 4.02 10.31 -24.72
CA ALA A 187 3.80 8.94 -24.26
C ALA A 187 4.86 8.48 -23.23
N THR A 188 6.12 8.80 -23.48
CA THR A 188 7.20 8.49 -22.54
C THR A 188 7.07 9.30 -21.24
N VAL A 189 6.74 10.59 -21.33
CA VAL A 189 6.50 11.44 -20.15
C VAL A 189 5.34 10.89 -19.32
N TYR A 190 4.25 10.49 -19.96
CA TYR A 190 3.11 9.88 -19.24
C TYR A 190 3.49 8.58 -18.58
N GLY A 191 4.21 7.69 -19.28
CA GLY A 191 4.62 6.40 -18.74
C GLY A 191 5.53 6.56 -17.52
N VAL A 192 6.64 7.28 -17.66
CA VAL A 192 7.64 7.47 -16.59
C VAL A 192 7.09 8.37 -15.48
N GLY A 193 6.38 9.44 -15.83
CA GLY A 193 5.79 10.38 -14.88
C GLY A 193 4.74 9.71 -13.99
N SER A 194 3.78 8.98 -14.57
CA SER A 194 2.75 8.29 -13.79
C SER A 194 3.33 7.18 -12.92
N ALA A 195 4.32 6.43 -13.41
CA ALA A 195 4.97 5.40 -12.63
C ALA A 195 5.62 5.95 -11.35
N ASN A 196 6.48 6.98 -11.51
CA ASN A 196 7.31 7.45 -10.40
C ASN A 196 6.61 8.44 -9.47
N LEU A 197 5.62 9.20 -9.96
CA LEU A 197 4.90 10.18 -9.15
C LEU A 197 3.58 9.65 -8.57
N ILE A 198 3.01 8.59 -9.18
CA ILE A 198 1.69 8.10 -8.80
C ILE A 198 1.77 6.63 -8.39
N PHE A 199 2.06 5.72 -9.33
CA PHE A 199 1.85 4.29 -9.12
C PHE A 199 2.77 3.70 -8.04
N PHE A 200 4.09 3.86 -8.15
CA PHE A 200 5.03 3.36 -7.14
C PHE A 200 4.82 3.99 -5.76
N PRO A 201 4.67 5.32 -5.61
CA PRO A 201 4.38 5.94 -4.32
C PRO A 201 3.08 5.43 -3.68
N LEU A 202 2.04 5.18 -4.47
CA LEU A 202 0.77 4.61 -4.00
C LEU A 202 0.97 3.17 -3.50
N GLY A 203 1.63 2.32 -4.30
CA GLY A 203 1.91 0.93 -3.94
C GLY A 203 2.72 0.83 -2.64
N HIS A 204 3.85 1.53 -2.57
CA HIS A 204 4.68 1.57 -1.38
C HIS A 204 3.93 2.08 -0.14
N ARG A 205 3.11 3.13 -0.29
CA ARG A 205 2.33 3.68 0.83
C ARG A 205 1.28 2.69 1.33
N LEU A 206 0.58 1.99 0.44
CA LEU A 206 -0.38 0.97 0.82
C LEU A 206 0.30 -0.19 1.54
N LYS A 207 1.45 -0.67 1.06
CA LYS A 207 2.25 -1.71 1.74
C LYS A 207 2.71 -1.29 3.13
N MET A 208 3.12 -0.03 3.31
CA MET A 208 3.46 0.50 4.63
C MET A 208 2.28 0.48 5.60
N ILE A 209 1.08 0.85 5.12
CA ILE A 209 -0.15 0.81 5.93
C ILE A 209 -0.51 -0.64 6.26
N ALA A 210 -0.42 -1.55 5.29
CA ALA A 210 -0.64 -2.98 5.49
C ALA A 210 0.29 -3.56 6.57
N GLY A 211 1.61 -3.30 6.49
CA GLY A 211 2.57 -3.75 7.50
C GLY A 211 2.27 -3.22 8.91
N GLY A 212 1.86 -1.96 9.03
CA GLY A 212 1.41 -1.41 10.31
C GLY A 212 0.17 -2.12 10.86
N ARG A 213 -0.75 -2.52 9.98
CA ARG A 213 -1.95 -3.27 10.34
C ARG A 213 -1.63 -4.70 10.79
N THR A 214 -0.67 -5.36 10.13
CA THR A 214 -0.19 -6.68 10.54
C THR A 214 0.36 -6.65 11.97
N VAL A 215 1.24 -5.70 12.29
CA VAL A 215 1.78 -5.53 13.65
C VAL A 215 0.67 -5.27 14.67
N TYR A 216 -0.30 -4.42 14.32
CA TYR A 216 -1.46 -4.15 15.17
C TYR A 216 -2.25 -5.42 15.49
N ARG A 217 -2.51 -6.30 14.50
CA ARG A 217 -3.23 -7.57 14.69
C ARG A 217 -2.41 -8.59 15.48
N GLU A 218 -1.10 -8.65 15.29
CA GLU A 218 -0.24 -9.51 16.10
C GLU A 218 -0.30 -9.14 17.58
N ILE A 219 -0.22 -7.83 17.89
CA ILE A 219 -0.36 -7.31 19.26
C ILE A 219 -1.77 -7.62 19.80
N ALA A 220 -2.81 -7.46 18.96
CA ALA A 220 -4.18 -7.79 19.33
C ALA A 220 -4.33 -9.28 19.67
N THR A 221 -3.82 -10.17 18.82
CA THR A 221 -3.89 -11.62 19.01
C THR A 221 -3.26 -12.03 20.34
N GLU A 222 -2.03 -11.58 20.62
CA GLU A 222 -1.34 -11.87 21.87
C GLU A 222 -2.09 -11.27 23.07
N GLY A 223 -2.60 -10.04 22.93
CA GLY A 223 -3.40 -9.39 23.96
C GLY A 223 -4.67 -10.19 24.32
N PHE A 224 -5.39 -10.71 23.32
CA PHE A 224 -6.56 -11.56 23.55
C PHE A 224 -6.23 -12.91 24.20
N LEU A 225 -5.12 -13.53 23.85
CA LEU A 225 -4.65 -14.75 24.49
C LEU A 225 -4.31 -14.52 25.97
N LEU A 226 -3.61 -13.43 26.28
CA LEU A 226 -3.32 -13.03 27.65
C LEU A 226 -4.58 -12.67 28.46
N LEU A 227 -5.60 -12.05 27.80
CA LEU A 227 -6.91 -11.82 28.42
C LEU A 227 -7.65 -13.13 28.71
N ARG A 228 -7.58 -14.08 27.78
CA ARG A 228 -8.17 -15.44 27.97
C ARG A 228 -7.62 -16.14 29.19
N GLU A 229 -6.32 -15.99 29.44
CA GLU A 229 -5.62 -16.51 30.63
C GLU A 229 -5.90 -15.70 31.91
N LYS A 230 -6.67 -14.61 31.82
CA LYS A 230 -6.93 -13.65 32.91
C LYS A 230 -5.64 -13.09 33.51
N THR A 231 -4.63 -12.87 32.67
CA THR A 231 -3.32 -12.36 33.08
C THR A 231 -3.43 -10.99 33.74
N ASN A 232 -2.48 -10.66 34.63
CA ASN A 232 -2.45 -9.37 35.32
C ASN A 232 -2.31 -8.21 34.33
N PRO A 233 -3.10 -7.11 34.47
CA PRO A 233 -3.06 -5.96 33.56
C PRO A 233 -1.67 -5.36 33.35
N ARG A 234 -0.83 -5.31 34.40
CA ARG A 234 0.56 -4.83 34.29
C ARG A 234 1.43 -5.77 33.46
N ARG A 235 1.22 -7.08 33.60
CA ARG A 235 1.97 -8.10 32.84
C ARG A 235 1.55 -8.09 31.38
N ILE A 236 0.24 -7.92 31.08
CA ILE A 236 -0.25 -7.77 29.70
C ILE A 236 0.46 -6.59 29.04
N ARG A 237 0.43 -5.42 29.68
CA ARG A 237 1.09 -4.23 29.17
C ARG A 237 2.57 -4.46 28.89
N SER A 238 3.32 -4.97 29.86
CA SER A 238 4.77 -5.20 29.71
C SER A 238 5.09 -6.20 28.60
N SER A 239 4.29 -7.28 28.46
CA SER A 239 4.48 -8.29 27.41
C SER A 239 4.24 -7.70 26.02
N LEU A 240 3.14 -6.96 25.86
CA LEU A 240 2.79 -6.34 24.55
C LEU A 240 3.74 -5.20 24.17
N GLU A 241 4.20 -4.39 25.13
CA GLU A 241 5.23 -3.35 24.88
C GLU A 241 6.55 -3.99 24.43
N GLN A 242 6.98 -5.07 25.08
CA GLN A 242 8.19 -5.79 24.67
C GLN A 242 8.06 -6.40 23.26
N MET A 243 6.90 -6.95 22.94
CA MET A 243 6.61 -7.46 21.59
C MET A 243 6.67 -6.36 20.55
N LEU A 244 6.04 -5.21 20.83
CA LEU A 244 6.06 -4.05 19.92
C LEU A 244 7.49 -3.53 19.68
N GLU A 245 8.31 -3.44 20.71
CA GLU A 245 9.72 -3.03 20.60
C GLU A 245 10.55 -4.04 19.79
N SER A 246 10.32 -5.33 19.96
CA SER A 246 11.01 -6.37 19.18
C SER A 246 10.64 -6.27 17.69
N ARG A 247 9.36 -6.04 17.37
CA ARG A 247 8.90 -5.83 15.98
C ARG A 247 9.48 -4.56 15.35
N ARG A 248 9.57 -3.47 16.10
CA ARG A 248 10.20 -2.24 15.63
C ARG A 248 11.68 -2.44 15.30
N ARG A 249 12.43 -3.17 16.16
CA ARG A 249 13.84 -3.49 15.90
C ARG A 249 14.00 -4.37 14.66
N ALA A 250 13.19 -5.42 14.54
CA ALA A 250 13.23 -6.30 13.36
C ALA A 250 12.98 -5.54 12.06
N ALA A 251 12.00 -4.63 12.04
CA ALA A 251 11.70 -3.80 10.87
C ALA A 251 12.84 -2.82 10.52
N LEU A 252 13.61 -2.35 11.50
CA LEU A 252 14.78 -1.49 11.25
C LEU A 252 15.92 -2.30 10.62
N VAL A 253 16.21 -3.49 11.16
CA VAL A 253 17.25 -4.39 10.63
C VAL A 253 16.94 -4.78 9.18
N GLU A 254 15.70 -5.22 8.89
CA GLU A 254 15.27 -5.56 7.53
C GLU A 254 15.43 -4.38 6.54
N LYS A 255 15.15 -3.17 7.01
CA LYS A 255 15.33 -1.96 6.19
C LYS A 255 16.78 -1.66 5.91
N GLU A 256 17.67 -1.88 6.88
CA GLU A 256 19.12 -1.70 6.72
C GLU A 256 19.73 -2.74 5.78
N GLU A 257 19.30 -4.01 5.89
CA GLU A 257 19.72 -5.09 4.99
C GLU A 257 19.33 -4.81 3.54
N LYS A 258 18.06 -4.43 3.30
CA LYS A 258 17.59 -4.04 1.94
C LYS A 258 18.31 -2.82 1.38
N ALA A 259 18.73 -1.89 2.22
CA ALA A 259 19.49 -0.73 1.80
C ALA A 259 20.94 -1.08 1.41
N GLN A 260 21.51 -2.14 1.99
CA GLN A 260 22.85 -2.62 1.68
C GLN A 260 22.89 -3.51 0.43
N GLU A 261 21.87 -4.30 0.17
CA GLU A 261 21.75 -5.13 -1.03
C GLU A 261 21.60 -4.32 -2.32
N THR A 262 20.98 -3.14 -2.26
CA THR A 262 20.73 -2.29 -3.43
C THR A 262 22.00 -1.76 -4.11
N PRO A 263 23.10 -1.40 -3.43
CA PRO A 263 24.35 -0.97 -4.09
C PRO A 263 25.15 -2.10 -4.75
N GLU A 264 25.09 -3.33 -4.25
CA GLU A 264 25.84 -4.47 -4.84
C GLU A 264 25.33 -4.88 -6.22
N LEU A 265 24.02 -4.83 -6.44
CA LEU A 265 23.40 -5.11 -7.74
C LEU A 265 23.77 -4.03 -8.80
N ALA A 266 23.94 -2.78 -8.40
CA ALA A 266 24.33 -1.70 -9.29
C ALA A 266 25.81 -1.79 -9.73
N THR A 267 26.69 -2.35 -8.89
CA THR A 267 28.11 -2.54 -9.20
C THR A 267 28.40 -3.81 -10.00
N ALA A 268 27.59 -4.87 -9.81
CA ALA A 268 27.73 -6.13 -10.55
C ALA A 268 27.36 -6.01 -12.04
N THR A 269 26.43 -5.10 -12.39
CA THR A 269 26.01 -4.86 -13.79
C THR A 269 26.98 -3.95 -14.56
N GLY A 270 27.87 -3.22 -13.90
CA GLY A 270 28.87 -2.31 -14.52
C GLY A 270 30.20 -2.95 -14.88
N SER A 271 30.42 -4.23 -14.51
CA SER A 271 31.72 -4.93 -14.73
C SER A 271 31.72 -5.88 -15.93
N SER A 272 30.71 -5.84 -16.79
CA SER A 272 30.56 -6.76 -17.94
C SER A 272 30.42 -6.00 -19.27
N ILE A 273 31.19 -4.94 -19.49
CA ILE A 273 31.36 -4.30 -20.82
C ILE A 273 32.82 -4.15 -21.13
#